data_91f8b04e6cd082991cadc3f1a80fc58b
#
_entry.id   91f8b04e6cd082991cadc3f1a80fc58b
#
_cell.length_a   1.000
_cell.length_b   1.000
_cell.length_c   1.000
_cell.angle_alpha   90.00
_cell.angle_beta   90.00
_cell.angle_gamma   90.00
#
_symmetry.space_group_name_H-M   'P 1'
#
loop_
_entity.id
_entity.type
_entity.pdbx_description
1 polymer ?
#
loop_
_entity_poly.entity_id
_entity_poly.type
_entity_poly.pdbx_seq_one_letter_code
_entity_poly.pdbx_strand_id
1 'polypeptide(L)'
;EIADRARYAARRRDEAQEVARLLGCAGAEFAGLRDGALAEERSAAAVSIRRQLLAARPGLVLVPSPLEISDDHRAAFAALHEVLSAPDAALAGVRQGLEVWLYEVNHPGYPDHLVDVSDCRATLERAMAIYASQEERHPYLRAALGLRQFRTHTLAPEVELAEGYRRLTAAAEEHIGSARARRRGDAVLRNESLRLVDPPGALLQVA
;
A
#
# COMPACT_ATOMS: atom_id res chain seq x y z
N GLU A 1 11.25 13.90 25.60
CA GLU A 1 11.51 13.35 24.26
C GLU A 1 10.96 11.91 24.10
N ILE A 2 11.32 10.94 24.98
CA ILE A 2 10.80 9.54 24.90
C ILE A 2 9.28 9.49 25.18
N ALA A 3 8.81 10.21 26.19
CA ALA A 3 7.37 10.29 26.52
C ALA A 3 6.56 10.92 25.39
N ASP A 4 7.13 11.89 24.67
CA ASP A 4 6.47 12.52 23.53
C ASP A 4 6.36 11.57 22.34
N ARG A 5 7.39 10.76 22.07
CA ARG A 5 7.35 9.72 21.03
C ARG A 5 6.31 8.64 21.34
N ALA A 6 6.23 8.18 22.59
CA ALA A 6 5.26 7.18 23.00
C ALA A 6 3.81 7.70 22.87
N ARG A 7 3.57 8.96 23.27
CA ARG A 7 2.27 9.63 23.12
C ARG A 7 1.89 9.80 21.64
N TYR A 8 2.84 10.21 20.81
CA TYR A 8 2.62 10.33 19.37
C TYR A 8 2.30 8.97 18.72
N ALA A 9 3.04 7.92 19.06
CA ALA A 9 2.77 6.57 18.57
C ALA A 9 1.41 6.03 19.04
N ALA A 10 0.98 6.35 20.27
CA ALA A 10 -0.36 6.01 20.76
C ALA A 10 -1.44 6.74 19.93
N ARG A 11 -1.31 8.06 19.75
CA ARG A 11 -2.22 8.86 18.92
C ARG A 11 -2.37 8.27 17.52
N ARG A 12 -1.26 7.92 16.85
CA ARG A 12 -1.30 7.32 15.51
C ARG A 12 -2.03 5.98 15.47
N ARG A 13 -1.87 5.17 16.51
CA ARG A 13 -2.61 3.89 16.63
C ARG A 13 -4.10 4.12 16.79
N ASP A 14 -4.49 5.07 17.62
CA ASP A 14 -5.89 5.42 17.84
C ASP A 14 -6.54 5.93 16.55
N GLU A 15 -5.87 6.84 15.83
CA GLU A 15 -6.29 7.34 14.53
C GLU A 15 -6.47 6.18 13.51
N ALA A 16 -5.51 5.28 13.41
CA ALA A 16 -5.59 4.14 12.49
C ALA A 16 -6.73 3.17 12.85
N GLN A 17 -6.97 2.91 14.13
CA GLN A 17 -8.10 2.10 14.58
C GLN A 17 -9.45 2.76 14.29
N GLU A 18 -9.53 4.07 14.40
CA GLU A 18 -10.74 4.83 14.10
C GLU A 18 -11.03 4.82 12.60
N VAL A 19 -10.01 5.00 11.76
CA VAL A 19 -10.14 4.87 10.30
C VAL A 19 -10.54 3.45 9.91
N ALA A 20 -9.95 2.43 10.50
CA ALA A 20 -10.34 1.04 10.24
C ALA A 20 -11.84 0.81 10.55
N ARG A 21 -12.36 1.37 11.65
CA ARG A 21 -13.80 1.32 11.96
C ARG A 21 -14.65 2.10 10.95
N LEU A 22 -14.21 3.29 10.54
CA LEU A 22 -14.89 4.09 9.52
C LEU A 22 -15.02 3.35 8.19
N LEU A 23 -13.98 2.62 7.80
CA LEU A 23 -13.92 1.86 6.55
C LEU A 23 -14.57 0.47 6.65
N GLY A 24 -15.07 0.06 7.80
CA GLY A 24 -15.65 -1.26 8.00
C GLY A 24 -14.63 -2.40 7.96
N CYS A 25 -13.35 -2.10 8.22
CA CYS A 25 -12.31 -3.12 8.30
C CYS A 25 -12.49 -4.01 9.53
N ALA A 26 -12.04 -5.27 9.45
CA ALA A 26 -12.06 -6.19 10.59
C ALA A 26 -11.18 -5.70 11.76
N GLY A 27 -10.18 -4.85 11.51
CA GLY A 27 -9.33 -4.24 12.51
C GLY A 27 -8.07 -3.64 11.89
N ALA A 28 -7.24 -3.05 12.75
CA ALA A 28 -5.88 -2.63 12.43
C ALA A 28 -4.91 -3.33 13.38
N GLU A 29 -3.90 -3.99 12.81
CA GLU A 29 -2.84 -4.67 13.54
C GLU A 29 -1.55 -3.85 13.47
N PHE A 30 -0.82 -3.81 14.59
CA PHE A 30 0.42 -3.03 14.70
C PHE A 30 1.58 -3.97 15.05
N ALA A 31 2.60 -3.97 14.21
CA ALA A 31 3.81 -4.76 14.44
C ALA A 31 4.68 -4.20 15.58
N GLY A 32 4.46 -2.94 16.00
CA GLY A 32 5.21 -2.29 17.06
C GLY A 32 6.66 -1.93 16.69
N LEU A 33 6.96 -1.89 15.38
CA LEU A 33 8.27 -1.55 14.85
C LEU A 33 8.49 -0.03 14.84
N ARG A 34 9.75 0.39 14.78
CA ARG A 34 10.11 1.81 14.84
C ARG A 34 9.82 2.51 13.51
N ASP A 35 9.14 3.66 13.58
CA ASP A 35 8.94 4.56 12.46
C ASP A 35 10.29 5.13 11.96
N GLY A 36 10.51 5.08 10.65
CA GLY A 36 11.76 5.50 10.01
C GLY A 36 12.90 4.46 10.07
N ALA A 37 12.66 3.27 10.64
CA ALA A 37 13.69 2.24 10.82
C ALA A 37 13.26 0.83 10.37
N LEU A 38 12.19 0.72 9.58
CA LEU A 38 11.67 -0.59 9.16
C LEU A 38 12.70 -1.39 8.32
N ALA A 39 13.59 -0.70 7.61
CA ALA A 39 14.65 -1.34 6.85
C ALA A 39 15.62 -2.11 7.76
N GLU A 40 15.89 -1.60 8.98
CA GLU A 40 16.73 -2.25 9.99
C GLU A 40 15.98 -3.40 10.68
N GLU A 41 14.67 -3.28 10.81
CA GLU A 41 13.78 -4.23 11.48
C GLU A 41 13.04 -5.15 10.48
N ARG A 42 13.52 -5.27 9.24
CA ARG A 42 12.86 -6.01 8.15
C ARG A 42 12.52 -7.45 8.50
N SER A 43 13.40 -8.16 9.22
CA SER A 43 13.12 -9.55 9.63
C SER A 43 11.95 -9.64 10.62
N ALA A 44 11.83 -8.68 11.53
CA ALA A 44 10.67 -8.61 12.44
C ALA A 44 9.38 -8.26 11.69
N ALA A 45 9.46 -7.38 10.69
CA ALA A 45 8.35 -7.08 9.79
C ALA A 45 7.93 -8.35 9.02
N ALA A 46 8.87 -9.10 8.47
CA ALA A 46 8.59 -10.36 7.77
C ALA A 46 7.88 -11.40 8.66
N VAL A 47 8.31 -11.54 9.91
CA VAL A 47 7.64 -12.41 10.90
C VAL A 47 6.20 -11.97 11.14
N SER A 48 5.96 -10.67 11.31
CA SER A 48 4.62 -10.12 11.50
C SER A 48 3.73 -10.35 10.29
N ILE A 49 4.22 -10.04 9.08
CA ILE A 49 3.50 -10.26 7.81
C ILE A 49 3.17 -11.75 7.63
N ARG A 50 4.13 -12.64 7.87
CA ARG A 50 3.89 -14.09 7.78
C ARG A 50 2.75 -14.54 8.71
N ARG A 51 2.76 -14.07 9.95
CA ARG A 51 1.68 -14.36 10.93
C ARG A 51 0.32 -13.90 10.39
N GLN A 52 0.22 -12.69 9.85
CA GLN A 52 -1.00 -12.13 9.30
C GLN A 52 -1.49 -12.90 8.07
N LEU A 53 -0.62 -13.26 7.15
CA LEU A 53 -0.96 -14.05 5.98
C LEU A 53 -1.54 -15.42 6.37
N LEU A 54 -0.99 -16.08 7.37
CA LEU A 54 -1.48 -17.37 7.87
C LEU A 54 -2.82 -17.23 8.59
N ALA A 55 -3.02 -16.15 9.35
CA ALA A 55 -4.24 -15.91 10.11
C ALA A 55 -5.40 -15.47 9.20
N ALA A 56 -5.18 -14.49 8.33
CA ALA A 56 -6.22 -13.89 7.51
C ALA A 56 -6.49 -14.66 6.21
N ARG A 57 -5.48 -15.38 5.67
CA ARG A 57 -5.54 -16.08 4.37
C ARG A 57 -6.17 -15.21 3.27
N PRO A 58 -5.65 -14.01 3.01
CA PRO A 58 -6.27 -13.04 2.11
C PRO A 58 -6.22 -13.53 0.66
N GLY A 59 -7.21 -13.11 -0.14
CA GLY A 59 -7.18 -13.27 -1.61
C GLY A 59 -6.39 -12.14 -2.28
N LEU A 60 -6.28 -10.97 -1.63
CA LEU A 60 -5.54 -9.82 -2.12
C LEU A 60 -4.73 -9.19 -0.99
N VAL A 61 -3.48 -8.85 -1.29
CA VAL A 61 -2.61 -8.02 -0.44
C VAL A 61 -2.30 -6.72 -1.17
N LEU A 62 -2.55 -5.59 -0.52
CA LEU A 62 -2.06 -4.30 -0.96
C LEU A 62 -0.76 -3.96 -0.22
N VAL A 63 0.24 -3.48 -0.95
CA VAL A 63 1.55 -3.10 -0.39
C VAL A 63 2.08 -1.86 -1.11
N PRO A 64 2.81 -0.94 -0.44
CA PRO A 64 3.42 0.19 -1.10
C PRO A 64 4.37 -0.24 -2.21
N SER A 65 4.50 0.60 -3.24
CA SER A 65 5.44 0.34 -4.34
C SER A 65 6.90 0.26 -3.85
N PRO A 66 7.73 -0.66 -4.38
CA PRO A 66 9.17 -0.69 -4.09
C PRO A 66 9.92 0.53 -4.66
N LEU A 67 9.25 1.37 -5.45
CA LEU A 67 9.77 2.63 -6.00
C LEU A 67 9.41 3.84 -5.15
N GLU A 68 8.73 3.63 -4.00
CA GLU A 68 8.36 4.68 -3.07
C GLU A 68 9.56 5.50 -2.58
N ILE A 69 9.28 6.76 -2.19
CA ILE A 69 10.30 7.68 -1.63
C ILE A 69 10.68 7.24 -0.21
N SER A 70 9.69 6.81 0.57
CA SER A 70 9.88 6.36 1.96
C SER A 70 10.67 5.06 2.04
N ASP A 71 11.72 5.03 2.87
CA ASP A 71 12.49 3.83 3.16
C ASP A 71 11.62 2.75 3.83
N ASP A 72 10.72 3.14 4.71
CA ASP A 72 9.81 2.21 5.40
C ASP A 72 8.83 1.56 4.41
N HIS A 73 8.27 2.32 3.46
CA HIS A 73 7.40 1.75 2.42
C HIS A 73 8.15 0.73 1.56
N ARG A 74 9.39 1.04 1.16
CA ARG A 74 10.22 0.07 0.42
C ARG A 74 10.57 -1.16 1.24
N ALA A 75 10.81 -0.98 2.55
CA ALA A 75 11.10 -2.07 3.46
C ALA A 75 9.88 -2.97 3.70
N ALA A 76 8.67 -2.40 3.79
CA ALA A 76 7.41 -3.16 3.88
C ALA A 76 7.22 -4.06 2.65
N PHE A 77 7.42 -3.52 1.44
CA PHE A 77 7.43 -4.33 0.22
C PHE A 77 8.48 -5.45 0.28
N ALA A 78 9.73 -5.11 0.66
CA ALA A 78 10.81 -6.09 0.69
C ALA A 78 10.55 -7.22 1.71
N ALA A 79 9.94 -6.90 2.87
CA ALA A 79 9.55 -7.89 3.86
C ALA A 79 8.45 -8.82 3.36
N LEU A 80 7.42 -8.30 2.70
CA LEU A 80 6.37 -9.12 2.07
C LEU A 80 6.96 -10.02 0.98
N HIS A 81 7.79 -9.47 0.11
CA HIS A 81 8.45 -10.22 -0.97
C HIS A 81 9.32 -11.37 -0.41
N GLU A 82 10.08 -11.12 0.67
CA GLU A 82 10.87 -12.13 1.37
C GLU A 82 10.00 -13.28 1.86
N VAL A 83 8.87 -12.97 2.51
CA VAL A 83 7.91 -13.98 3.03
C VAL A 83 7.30 -14.80 1.90
N LEU A 84 6.89 -14.16 0.81
CA LEU A 84 6.24 -14.85 -0.31
C LEU A 84 7.23 -15.67 -1.16
N SER A 85 8.51 -15.31 -1.19
CA SER A 85 9.56 -16.01 -1.94
C SER A 85 10.23 -17.13 -1.15
N ALA A 86 10.14 -17.11 0.18
CA ALA A 86 10.77 -18.13 1.02
C ALA A 86 10.09 -19.51 0.84
N PRO A 87 10.84 -20.62 0.90
CA PRO A 87 10.28 -21.97 0.86
C PRO A 87 9.56 -22.30 2.18
N ASP A 88 8.30 -21.92 2.31
CA ASP A 88 7.47 -22.14 3.49
C ASP A 88 6.23 -22.95 3.11
N ALA A 89 6.18 -24.21 3.53
CA ALA A 89 5.08 -25.11 3.26
C ALA A 89 3.76 -24.65 3.90
N ALA A 90 3.80 -23.95 5.05
CA ALA A 90 2.59 -23.43 5.69
C ALA A 90 1.92 -22.33 4.84
N LEU A 91 2.69 -21.60 4.04
CA LEU A 91 2.18 -20.56 3.14
C LEU A 91 1.74 -21.10 1.77
N ALA A 92 1.98 -22.36 1.46
CA ALA A 92 1.67 -22.92 0.13
C ALA A 92 0.20 -22.70 -0.26
N GLY A 93 -0.73 -22.99 0.66
CA GLY A 93 -2.17 -22.79 0.43
C GLY A 93 -2.61 -21.31 0.46
N VAL A 94 -1.81 -20.43 1.05
CA VAL A 94 -2.06 -18.97 1.03
C VAL A 94 -1.62 -18.39 -0.31
N ARG A 95 -0.46 -18.82 -0.82
CA ARG A 95 0.09 -18.34 -2.11
C ARG A 95 -0.79 -18.73 -3.30
N GLN A 96 -1.49 -19.85 -3.18
CA GLN A 96 -2.37 -20.31 -4.24
C GLN A 96 -3.61 -19.40 -4.36
N GLY A 97 -3.63 -18.57 -5.40
CA GLY A 97 -4.71 -17.60 -5.65
C GLY A 97 -4.52 -16.25 -4.96
N LEU A 98 -3.42 -16.02 -4.24
CA LEU A 98 -3.08 -14.73 -3.69
C LEU A 98 -2.68 -13.76 -4.80
N GLU A 99 -3.34 -12.60 -4.84
CA GLU A 99 -2.90 -11.46 -5.62
C GLU A 99 -2.15 -10.46 -4.74
N VAL A 100 -1.14 -9.83 -5.30
CA VAL A 100 -0.41 -8.73 -4.67
C VAL A 100 -0.50 -7.52 -5.57
N TRP A 101 -1.05 -6.42 -5.05
CA TRP A 101 -1.16 -5.18 -5.79
C TRP A 101 -0.35 -4.09 -5.10
N LEU A 102 0.43 -3.37 -5.90
CA LEU A 102 1.19 -2.21 -5.47
C LEU A 102 0.30 -0.98 -5.52
N TYR A 103 0.26 -0.20 -4.45
CA TYR A 103 -0.47 1.07 -4.42
C TYR A 103 0.48 2.28 -4.31
N GLU A 104 -0.04 3.44 -4.67
CA GLU A 104 0.66 4.71 -4.68
C GLU A 104 0.46 5.44 -3.35
N VAL A 105 1.54 5.97 -2.77
CA VAL A 105 1.49 6.82 -1.56
C VAL A 105 2.15 8.17 -1.85
N ASN A 106 3.49 8.24 -1.80
CA ASN A 106 4.24 9.48 -1.99
C ASN A 106 4.85 9.60 -3.40
N HIS A 107 4.82 8.53 -4.16
CA HIS A 107 5.37 8.48 -5.51
C HIS A 107 4.31 7.92 -6.47
N PRO A 108 3.87 8.72 -7.49
CA PRO A 108 3.03 8.22 -8.55
C PRO A 108 3.75 7.10 -9.32
N GLY A 109 3.07 5.97 -9.50
CA GLY A 109 3.59 4.82 -10.24
C GLY A 109 3.06 4.74 -11.67
N TYR A 110 3.19 3.55 -12.24
CA TYR A 110 2.61 3.18 -13.53
C TYR A 110 1.56 2.10 -13.29
N PRO A 111 0.32 2.47 -12.94
CA PRO A 111 -0.74 1.51 -12.69
C PRO A 111 -1.13 0.78 -13.97
N ASP A 112 -1.52 -0.49 -13.83
CA ASP A 112 -2.18 -1.29 -14.86
C ASP A 112 -3.67 -1.50 -14.53
N HIS A 113 -4.09 -1.09 -13.33
CA HIS A 113 -5.47 -1.11 -12.87
C HIS A 113 -5.84 0.26 -12.30
N LEU A 114 -7.03 0.74 -12.66
CA LEU A 114 -7.66 1.90 -12.05
C LEU A 114 -8.97 1.46 -11.40
N VAL A 115 -9.19 1.89 -10.17
CA VAL A 115 -10.42 1.63 -9.43
C VAL A 115 -11.17 2.94 -9.29
N ASP A 116 -12.42 3.00 -9.76
CA ASP A 116 -13.29 4.14 -9.53
C ASP A 116 -13.63 4.24 -8.03
N VAL A 117 -13.29 5.37 -7.44
CA VAL A 117 -13.56 5.69 -6.04
C VAL A 117 -14.32 7.02 -5.90
N SER A 118 -15.04 7.42 -6.94
CA SER A 118 -15.79 8.68 -6.97
C SER A 118 -16.77 8.79 -5.79
N ASP A 119 -17.50 7.73 -5.50
CA ASP A 119 -18.46 7.66 -4.39
C ASP A 119 -17.78 7.65 -3.00
N CYS A 120 -16.46 7.43 -2.96
CA CYS A 120 -15.70 7.37 -1.71
C CYS A 120 -15.15 8.74 -1.25
N ARG A 121 -15.35 9.83 -2.00
CA ARG A 121 -14.80 11.16 -1.69
C ARG A 121 -15.05 11.58 -0.23
N ALA A 122 -16.31 11.57 0.21
CA ALA A 122 -16.66 11.98 1.57
C ALA A 122 -16.04 11.07 2.64
N THR A 123 -15.92 9.78 2.36
CA THR A 123 -15.26 8.82 3.26
C THR A 123 -13.76 9.08 3.34
N LEU A 124 -13.11 9.37 2.22
CA LEU A 124 -11.70 9.73 2.16
C LEU A 124 -11.43 11.01 2.97
N GLU A 125 -12.22 12.06 2.77
CA GLU A 125 -12.10 13.32 3.50
C GLU A 125 -12.24 13.11 5.02
N ARG A 126 -13.22 12.29 5.44
CA ARG A 126 -13.41 11.93 6.85
C ARG A 126 -12.23 11.11 7.40
N ALA A 127 -11.72 10.14 6.64
CA ALA A 127 -10.57 9.35 7.05
C ALA A 127 -9.32 10.22 7.25
N MET A 128 -9.07 11.15 6.34
CA MET A 128 -7.95 12.09 6.45
C MET A 128 -8.12 13.08 7.61
N ALA A 129 -9.35 13.50 7.92
CA ALA A 129 -9.62 14.32 9.11
C ALA A 129 -9.32 13.58 10.42
N ILE A 130 -9.52 12.25 10.46
CA ILE A 130 -9.13 11.41 11.60
C ILE A 130 -7.59 11.32 11.70
N TYR A 131 -6.88 11.20 10.57
CA TYR A 131 -5.41 11.21 10.55
C TYR A 131 -4.82 12.61 10.78
N ALA A 132 -5.35 13.36 11.73
CA ALA A 132 -4.96 14.74 12.03
C ALA A 132 -3.46 14.87 12.34
N SER A 133 -2.84 13.88 12.99
CA SER A 133 -1.40 13.88 13.27
C SER A 133 -0.54 13.87 12.00
N GLN A 134 -1.08 13.40 10.88
CA GLN A 134 -0.41 13.38 9.59
C GLN A 134 -0.68 14.68 8.83
N GLU A 135 -1.93 15.13 8.77
CA GLU A 135 -2.33 16.39 8.13
C GLU A 135 -1.64 17.62 8.75
N GLU A 136 -1.37 17.62 10.06
CA GLU A 136 -0.59 18.64 10.76
C GLU A 136 0.85 18.77 10.22
N ARG A 137 1.40 17.69 9.66
CA ARG A 137 2.78 17.67 9.14
C ARG A 137 2.86 17.97 7.65
N HIS A 138 1.86 17.51 6.89
CA HIS A 138 1.81 17.68 5.44
C HIS A 138 0.36 17.58 4.95
N PRO A 139 -0.09 18.41 3.98
CA PRO A 139 -1.45 18.39 3.46
C PRO A 139 -1.72 17.15 2.58
N TYR A 140 -1.75 15.98 3.19
CA TYR A 140 -1.90 14.70 2.48
C TYR A 140 -3.23 14.59 1.75
N LEU A 141 -4.34 15.06 2.33
CA LEU A 141 -5.65 15.04 1.66
C LEU A 141 -5.59 15.73 0.29
N ARG A 142 -4.97 16.91 0.24
CA ARG A 142 -4.85 17.65 -1.03
C ARG A 142 -4.03 16.86 -2.07
N ALA A 143 -2.92 16.27 -1.66
CA ALA A 143 -2.08 15.46 -2.54
C ALA A 143 -2.81 14.19 -3.01
N ALA A 144 -3.49 13.50 -2.09
CA ALA A 144 -4.25 12.30 -2.38
C ALA A 144 -5.40 12.55 -3.36
N LEU A 145 -6.18 13.64 -3.18
CA LEU A 145 -7.25 14.03 -4.10
C LEU A 145 -6.68 14.41 -5.46
N GLY A 146 -5.59 15.18 -5.49
CA GLY A 146 -4.95 15.60 -6.75
C GLY A 146 -4.47 14.41 -7.59
N LEU A 147 -3.86 13.39 -6.97
CA LEU A 147 -3.43 12.18 -7.67
C LEU A 147 -4.63 11.39 -8.19
N ARG A 148 -5.69 11.21 -7.39
CA ARG A 148 -6.90 10.49 -7.79
C ARG A 148 -7.63 11.19 -8.93
N GLN A 149 -7.68 12.53 -8.93
CA GLN A 149 -8.23 13.30 -10.04
C GLN A 149 -7.36 13.14 -11.30
N PHE A 150 -6.04 13.20 -11.18
CA PHE A 150 -5.14 12.97 -12.31
C PHE A 150 -5.37 11.60 -12.95
N ARG A 151 -5.67 10.57 -12.17
CA ARG A 151 -5.90 9.19 -12.66
C ARG A 151 -7.18 9.04 -13.48
N THR A 152 -8.12 10.00 -13.41
CA THR A 152 -9.35 9.95 -14.21
C THR A 152 -9.18 10.45 -15.64
N HIS A 153 -8.04 11.05 -15.99
CA HIS A 153 -7.84 11.74 -17.28
C HIS A 153 -8.13 10.86 -18.51
N THR A 154 -7.98 9.54 -18.40
CA THR A 154 -8.21 8.58 -19.47
C THR A 154 -9.50 7.77 -19.30
N LEU A 155 -10.30 8.08 -18.29
CA LEU A 155 -11.54 7.40 -17.96
C LEU A 155 -12.75 8.18 -18.47
N ALA A 156 -13.95 7.60 -18.30
CA ALA A 156 -15.21 8.25 -18.65
C ALA A 156 -15.45 9.51 -17.80
N PRO A 157 -16.11 10.55 -18.35
CA PRO A 157 -16.24 11.86 -17.67
C PRO A 157 -16.96 11.83 -16.33
N GLU A 158 -17.78 10.82 -16.08
CA GLU A 158 -18.49 10.60 -14.82
C GLU A 158 -17.59 10.09 -13.68
N VAL A 159 -16.41 9.58 -14.00
CA VAL A 159 -15.43 9.15 -12.98
C VAL A 159 -14.68 10.37 -12.48
N GLU A 160 -14.92 10.78 -11.23
CA GLU A 160 -14.32 11.95 -10.62
C GLU A 160 -13.00 11.66 -9.88
N LEU A 161 -12.88 10.46 -9.31
CA LEU A 161 -11.71 10.01 -8.58
C LEU A 161 -11.39 8.55 -8.93
N ALA A 162 -10.11 8.25 -9.18
CA ALA A 162 -9.65 6.88 -9.39
C ALA A 162 -8.36 6.60 -8.62
N GLU A 163 -8.22 5.40 -8.07
CA GLU A 163 -6.99 4.92 -7.46
C GLU A 163 -6.23 4.03 -8.44
N GLY A 164 -4.91 4.24 -8.49
CA GLY A 164 -4.02 3.48 -9.35
C GLY A 164 -3.34 2.32 -8.61
N TYR A 165 -3.43 1.13 -9.18
CA TYR A 165 -2.78 -0.07 -8.66
C TYR A 165 -1.97 -0.75 -9.76
N ARG A 166 -0.91 -1.44 -9.35
CA ARG A 166 -0.15 -2.30 -10.23
C ARG A 166 -0.12 -3.72 -9.68
N ARG A 167 -0.67 -4.67 -10.43
CA ARG A 167 -0.60 -6.08 -10.07
C ARG A 167 0.83 -6.59 -10.17
N LEU A 168 1.32 -7.22 -9.10
CA LEU A 168 2.64 -7.86 -9.09
C LEU A 168 2.55 -9.21 -9.82
N THR A 169 3.28 -9.31 -10.91
CA THR A 169 3.43 -10.55 -11.69
C THR A 169 4.91 -10.87 -11.82
N ALA A 170 5.27 -12.11 -12.19
CA ALA A 170 6.67 -12.48 -12.44
C ALA A 170 7.36 -11.54 -13.44
N ALA A 171 6.65 -11.12 -14.49
CA ALA A 171 7.15 -10.13 -15.46
C ALA A 171 7.31 -8.73 -14.84
N ALA A 172 6.43 -8.33 -13.89
CA ALA A 172 6.54 -7.06 -13.17
C ALA A 172 7.72 -7.07 -12.19
N GLU A 173 8.00 -8.20 -11.55
CA GLU A 173 9.18 -8.38 -10.68
C GLU A 173 10.49 -8.20 -11.46
N GLU A 174 10.59 -8.75 -12.65
CA GLU A 174 11.74 -8.57 -13.54
C GLU A 174 11.91 -7.09 -13.92
N HIS A 175 10.82 -6.38 -14.22
CA HIS A 175 10.82 -4.94 -14.48
C HIS A 175 11.23 -4.11 -13.27
N ILE A 176 10.77 -4.45 -12.07
CA ILE A 176 11.15 -3.77 -10.82
C ILE A 176 12.63 -3.99 -10.54
N GLY A 177 13.14 -5.22 -10.73
CA GLY A 177 14.56 -5.55 -10.65
C GLY A 177 15.39 -4.74 -11.64
N SER A 178 14.95 -4.66 -12.89
CA SER A 178 15.60 -3.87 -13.93
C SER A 178 15.48 -2.36 -13.72
N ALA A 179 14.39 -1.83 -13.17
CA ALA A 179 14.23 -0.42 -12.82
C ALA A 179 15.14 0.00 -11.66
N ARG A 180 15.36 -0.87 -10.65
CA ARG A 180 16.41 -0.69 -9.64
C ARG A 180 17.82 -0.61 -10.25
N ALA A 181 18.10 -1.45 -11.24
CA ALA A 181 19.35 -1.42 -11.99
C ALA A 181 19.46 -0.18 -12.89
N ARG A 182 18.34 0.32 -13.42
CA ARG A 182 18.26 1.41 -14.41
C ARG A 182 18.10 2.81 -13.81
N ARG A 183 18.03 3.03 -12.49
CA ARG A 183 18.28 4.36 -11.91
C ARG A 183 19.69 4.89 -12.28
N ARG A 184 20.42 4.13 -13.11
CA ARG A 184 21.69 4.52 -13.74
C ARG A 184 21.61 4.79 -15.25
N GLY A 185 20.43 4.80 -15.87
CA GLY A 185 20.32 5.15 -17.31
C GLY A 185 19.03 4.63 -17.96
N ASP A 186 18.30 5.53 -18.54
CA ASP A 186 17.21 5.47 -19.54
C ASP A 186 16.52 4.16 -19.92
N ALA A 187 15.17 4.09 -19.68
CA ALA A 187 14.25 3.38 -20.57
C ALA A 187 12.78 3.77 -20.35
N VAL A 188 12.07 3.98 -21.46
CA VAL A 188 10.62 4.21 -21.56
C VAL A 188 9.88 2.90 -21.34
N LEU A 189 8.97 2.87 -20.34
CA LEU A 189 8.06 1.74 -20.11
C LEU A 189 6.87 1.84 -21.08
N ARG A 190 6.57 0.76 -21.80
CA ARG A 190 5.34 0.65 -22.61
C ARG A 190 4.15 0.32 -21.69
N ASN A 191 3.06 1.08 -21.87
CA ASN A 191 1.82 0.91 -21.14
C ASN A 191 1.04 -0.27 -21.73
N GLU A 192 0.91 -1.37 -20.99
CA GLU A 192 -0.10 -2.40 -21.28
C GLU A 192 -1.43 -1.92 -20.73
N SER A 193 -2.50 -2.14 -21.48
CA SER A 193 -3.85 -1.59 -21.32
C SER A 193 -4.31 -1.41 -19.86
N LEU A 194 -4.59 -0.18 -19.47
CA LEU A 194 -5.26 0.15 -18.22
C LEU A 194 -6.65 -0.51 -18.18
N ARG A 195 -7.02 -1.07 -17.04
CA ARG A 195 -8.33 -1.67 -16.82
C ARG A 195 -8.98 -1.07 -15.59
N LEU A 196 -10.26 -0.73 -15.70
CA LEU A 196 -11.10 -0.43 -14.56
C LEU A 196 -11.62 -1.77 -14.00
N VAL A 197 -11.43 -2.01 -12.71
CA VAL A 197 -11.81 -3.28 -12.07
C VAL A 197 -12.45 -3.03 -10.71
N ASP A 198 -13.36 -3.92 -10.33
CA ASP A 198 -13.88 -3.99 -8.96
C ASP A 198 -12.83 -4.68 -8.06
N PRO A 199 -12.62 -4.22 -6.83
CA PRO A 199 -11.68 -4.86 -5.92
C PRO A 199 -12.17 -6.27 -5.53
N PRO A 200 -11.28 -7.28 -5.51
CA PRO A 200 -11.65 -8.61 -5.05
C PRO A 200 -11.87 -8.65 -3.53
N GLY A 201 -12.67 -9.61 -3.06
CA GLY A 201 -13.19 -9.84 -1.72
C GLY A 201 -12.28 -9.53 -0.50
N ALA A 202 -11.66 -10.49 0.19
CA ALA A 202 -10.87 -10.21 1.39
C ALA A 202 -9.53 -9.51 1.07
N LEU A 203 -9.28 -8.35 1.70
CA LEU A 203 -8.15 -7.46 1.46
C LEU A 203 -7.24 -7.38 2.69
N LEU A 204 -5.93 -7.49 2.49
CA LEU A 204 -4.90 -7.15 3.47
C LEU A 204 -4.03 -6.02 2.93
N GLN A 205 -3.99 -4.89 3.64
CA GLN A 205 -3.06 -3.81 3.36
C GLN A 205 -1.85 -3.90 4.28
N VAL A 206 -0.66 -3.87 3.69
CA VAL A 206 0.63 -3.84 4.39
C VAL A 206 1.22 -2.45 4.24
N ALA A 207 1.36 -1.73 5.34
CA ALA A 207 1.92 -0.37 5.39
C ALA A 207 2.85 -0.21 6.60
#